data_d7501a6b8dce4b40e896e1f78d66399f
#
_entry.id   d7501a6b8dce4b40e896e1f78d66399f
#
_cell.length_a   1.000
_cell.length_b   1.000
_cell.length_c   1.000
_cell.angle_alpha   90.00
_cell.angle_beta   90.00
_cell.angle_gamma   90.00
#
_symmetry.space_group_name_H-M   'P 1'
#
loop_
_entity.id
_entity.type
_entity.pdbx_description
1 polymer ?
#
loop_
_entity_poly.entity_id
_entity_poly.type
_entity_poly.pdbx_seq_one_letter_code
_entity_poly.pdbx_strand_id
1 'polypeptide(L)'
;PLIYQNYSVKDMKGKAANKAGLQKDLGLEVNPDIPLICMVGRLTNQKGLDLVDWVLGDIMNENVQLAVLGMGDARYTNRFSWAEQQYHGRMAARFAMDHALAHKMYAGADFFLMPSLFEPCGLSQMISLRYGTVPIVRETGGLRDTVLSYNEFSKDGNGFTFLNYNAHDMLNVIRRALDYYRQHKDVIALLQKRGMEGDYSWTHSAGEYVKIYESLIKA
;
A
#
# COMPACT_ATOMS: atom_id res chain seq x y z
N PRO A 1 1.49 -3.35 -22.08
CA PRO A 1 0.94 -2.72 -20.87
C PRO A 1 1.23 -3.61 -19.66
N LEU A 2 1.61 -2.99 -18.52
CA LEU A 2 1.95 -3.71 -17.29
C LEU A 2 0.73 -3.98 -16.40
N ILE A 3 -0.44 -3.46 -16.76
CA ILE A 3 -1.68 -3.58 -16.01
C ILE A 3 -2.81 -4.05 -16.93
N TYR A 4 -3.91 -4.56 -16.37
CA TYR A 4 -5.01 -5.14 -17.16
C TYR A 4 -5.79 -4.09 -17.95
N GLN A 5 -6.04 -2.92 -17.35
CA GLN A 5 -6.74 -1.81 -18.01
C GLN A 5 -6.16 -0.49 -17.52
N ASN A 6 -5.85 0.41 -18.46
CA ASN A 6 -5.43 1.76 -18.13
C ASN A 6 -6.57 2.56 -17.52
N TYR A 7 -6.22 3.45 -16.60
CA TYR A 7 -7.15 4.37 -15.93
C TYR A 7 -6.43 5.65 -15.51
N SER A 8 -7.18 6.63 -15.09
CA SER A 8 -6.65 7.90 -14.62
C SER A 8 -7.53 8.45 -13.50
N VAL A 9 -7.06 9.52 -12.85
CA VAL A 9 -7.84 10.23 -11.83
C VAL A 9 -9.20 10.75 -12.34
N LYS A 10 -9.33 10.98 -13.65
CA LYS A 10 -10.57 11.43 -14.30
C LYS A 10 -11.52 10.27 -14.65
N ASP A 11 -10.99 9.06 -14.78
CA ASP A 11 -11.77 7.85 -15.07
C ASP A 11 -11.15 6.65 -14.34
N MET A 12 -11.73 6.32 -13.19
CA MET A 12 -11.30 5.24 -12.31
C MET A 12 -11.89 3.87 -12.63
N LYS A 13 -12.69 3.74 -13.72
CA LYS A 13 -13.35 2.46 -14.07
C LYS A 13 -12.34 1.32 -14.27
N GLY A 14 -11.18 1.63 -14.85
CA GLY A 14 -10.11 0.64 -15.05
C GLY A 14 -9.56 0.07 -13.74
N LYS A 15 -9.63 0.78 -12.61
CA LYS A 15 -9.14 0.28 -11.33
C LYS A 15 -9.91 -0.96 -10.86
N ALA A 16 -11.22 -0.99 -11.02
CA ALA A 16 -12.05 -2.16 -10.69
C ALA A 16 -11.69 -3.37 -11.56
N ALA A 17 -11.43 -3.16 -12.87
CA ALA A 17 -10.97 -4.22 -13.77
C ALA A 17 -9.57 -4.74 -13.36
N ASN A 18 -8.67 -3.87 -12.91
CA ASN A 18 -7.36 -4.27 -12.40
C ASN A 18 -7.49 -5.09 -11.11
N LYS A 19 -8.40 -4.74 -10.21
CA LYS A 19 -8.66 -5.51 -8.99
C LYS A 19 -9.15 -6.92 -9.34
N ALA A 20 -10.17 -7.03 -10.18
CA ALA A 20 -10.74 -8.32 -10.59
C ALA A 20 -9.69 -9.20 -11.31
N GLY A 21 -8.89 -8.60 -12.21
CA GLY A 21 -7.80 -9.30 -12.89
C GLY A 21 -6.72 -9.80 -11.92
N LEU A 22 -6.31 -8.97 -10.95
CA LEU A 22 -5.33 -9.33 -9.93
C LEU A 22 -5.86 -10.46 -9.02
N GLN A 23 -7.10 -10.36 -8.55
CA GLN A 23 -7.74 -11.39 -7.74
C GLN A 23 -7.71 -12.74 -8.48
N LYS A 24 -8.08 -12.74 -9.76
CA LYS A 24 -8.08 -13.94 -10.61
C LYS A 24 -6.67 -14.53 -10.78
N ASP A 25 -5.68 -13.71 -11.13
CA ASP A 25 -4.30 -14.16 -11.38
C ASP A 25 -3.64 -14.72 -10.10
N LEU A 26 -4.03 -14.21 -8.94
CA LEU A 26 -3.52 -14.67 -7.65
C LEU A 26 -4.30 -15.85 -7.05
N GLY A 27 -5.44 -16.25 -7.66
CA GLY A 27 -6.31 -17.30 -7.10
C GLY A 27 -7.12 -16.85 -5.89
N LEU A 28 -7.33 -15.55 -5.76
CA LEU A 28 -8.19 -14.97 -4.74
C LEU A 28 -9.66 -15.00 -5.21
N GLU A 29 -10.62 -14.95 -4.28
CA GLU A 29 -12.01 -14.74 -4.61
C GLU A 29 -12.20 -13.44 -5.40
N VAL A 30 -12.79 -13.53 -6.58
CA VAL A 30 -13.08 -12.34 -7.40
C VAL A 30 -14.31 -11.65 -6.83
N ASN A 31 -14.08 -10.65 -5.98
CA ASN A 31 -15.14 -9.93 -5.29
C ASN A 31 -14.73 -8.45 -5.14
N PRO A 32 -15.48 -7.49 -5.72
CA PRO A 32 -15.15 -6.07 -5.65
C PRO A 32 -15.31 -5.49 -4.24
N ASP A 33 -16.14 -6.09 -3.39
CA ASP A 33 -16.48 -5.57 -2.07
C ASP A 33 -15.51 -6.01 -0.97
N ILE A 34 -14.73 -7.07 -1.19
CA ILE A 34 -13.68 -7.48 -0.26
C ILE A 34 -12.46 -6.57 -0.45
N PRO A 35 -12.03 -5.80 0.57
CA PRO A 35 -10.84 -4.98 0.44
C PRO A 35 -9.59 -5.83 0.24
N LEU A 36 -8.75 -5.45 -0.73
CA LEU A 36 -7.50 -6.10 -1.07
C LEU A 36 -6.31 -5.26 -0.58
N ILE A 37 -5.55 -5.81 0.36
CA ILE A 37 -4.31 -5.24 0.87
C ILE A 37 -3.14 -5.90 0.15
N CYS A 38 -2.19 -5.11 -0.36
CA CYS A 38 -0.97 -5.63 -0.97
C CYS A 38 0.28 -5.18 -0.23
N MET A 39 1.30 -6.04 -0.27
CA MET A 39 2.66 -5.75 0.16
C MET A 39 3.63 -6.16 -0.96
N VAL A 40 4.54 -5.27 -1.35
CA VAL A 40 5.57 -5.54 -2.37
C VAL A 40 6.93 -5.09 -1.84
N GLY A 41 7.89 -6.01 -1.73
CA GLY A 41 9.22 -5.67 -1.27
C GLY A 41 10.00 -6.85 -0.70
N ARG A 42 11.18 -6.57 -0.15
CA ARG A 42 12.00 -7.60 0.50
C ARG A 42 11.30 -8.16 1.73
N LEU A 43 11.28 -9.47 1.87
CA LEU A 43 10.66 -10.15 3.02
C LEU A 43 11.65 -10.23 4.20
N THR A 44 11.81 -9.13 4.91
CA THR A 44 12.75 -8.97 6.04
C THR A 44 12.13 -8.23 7.20
N ASN A 45 12.74 -8.30 8.39
CA ASN A 45 12.33 -7.53 9.57
C ASN A 45 12.32 -6.03 9.31
N GLN A 46 13.25 -5.52 8.48
CA GLN A 46 13.28 -4.09 8.12
C GLN A 46 11.95 -3.62 7.54
N LYS A 47 11.23 -4.47 6.84
CA LYS A 47 9.94 -4.16 6.21
C LYS A 47 8.74 -4.38 7.16
N GLY A 48 8.99 -4.66 8.44
CA GLY A 48 7.95 -4.80 9.46
C GLY A 48 7.13 -6.07 9.34
N LEU A 49 7.68 -7.11 8.70
CA LEU A 49 6.96 -8.38 8.51
C LEU A 49 6.78 -9.15 9.81
N ASP A 50 7.57 -8.90 10.83
CA ASP A 50 7.38 -9.41 12.18
C ASP A 50 6.09 -8.88 12.81
N LEU A 51 5.75 -7.61 12.57
CA LEU A 51 4.47 -7.04 13.01
C LEU A 51 3.29 -7.72 12.29
N VAL A 52 3.43 -7.92 10.97
CA VAL A 52 2.39 -8.61 10.17
C VAL A 52 2.23 -10.05 10.60
N ASP A 53 3.33 -10.78 10.81
CA ASP A 53 3.32 -12.18 11.27
C ASP A 53 2.59 -12.33 12.61
N TRP A 54 2.84 -11.37 13.53
CA TRP A 54 2.25 -11.40 14.87
C TRP A 54 0.72 -11.30 14.86
N VAL A 55 0.14 -10.46 14.02
CA VAL A 55 -1.31 -10.22 13.95
C VAL A 55 -1.95 -10.74 12.65
N LEU A 56 -1.28 -11.65 11.94
CA LEU A 56 -1.77 -12.15 10.65
C LEU A 56 -3.16 -12.79 10.76
N GLY A 57 -3.39 -13.57 11.81
CA GLY A 57 -4.70 -14.16 12.08
C GLY A 57 -5.78 -13.10 12.29
N ASP A 58 -5.45 -12.04 13.04
CA ASP A 58 -6.39 -10.95 13.30
C ASP A 58 -6.71 -10.17 12.02
N ILE A 59 -5.70 -9.90 11.17
CA ILE A 59 -5.91 -9.27 9.86
C ILE A 59 -6.85 -10.14 9.01
N MET A 60 -6.60 -11.44 8.95
CA MET A 60 -7.41 -12.35 8.13
C MET A 60 -8.83 -12.57 8.69
N ASN A 61 -9.07 -12.25 9.96
CA ASN A 61 -10.43 -12.25 10.55
C ASN A 61 -11.25 -11.02 10.14
N GLU A 62 -10.63 -9.98 9.57
CA GLU A 62 -11.32 -8.75 9.17
C GLU A 62 -12.07 -8.83 7.83
N ASN A 63 -12.27 -10.01 7.25
CA ASN A 63 -12.86 -10.17 5.92
C ASN A 63 -12.14 -9.31 4.87
N VAL A 64 -10.86 -9.57 4.72
CA VAL A 64 -9.97 -8.91 3.76
C VAL A 64 -9.26 -9.94 2.89
N GLN A 65 -8.71 -9.49 1.80
CA GLN A 65 -7.71 -10.23 1.02
C GLN A 65 -6.33 -9.62 1.24
N LEU A 66 -5.31 -10.48 1.35
CA LEU A 66 -3.92 -10.07 1.52
C LEU A 66 -3.06 -10.70 0.42
N ALA A 67 -2.34 -9.88 -0.33
CA ALA A 67 -1.40 -10.34 -1.34
C ALA A 67 0.03 -9.84 -1.03
N VAL A 68 0.99 -10.75 -1.05
CA VAL A 68 2.39 -10.47 -0.74
C VAL A 68 3.26 -10.86 -1.93
N LEU A 69 4.13 -9.95 -2.37
CA LEU A 69 5.12 -10.19 -3.42
C LEU A 69 6.51 -9.79 -2.92
N GLY A 70 7.45 -10.70 -2.98
CA GLY A 70 8.85 -10.40 -2.68
C GLY A 70 9.69 -11.63 -2.37
N MET A 71 10.97 -11.40 -2.17
CA MET A 71 11.95 -12.42 -1.76
C MET A 71 12.61 -11.99 -0.45
N GLY A 72 13.06 -12.93 0.36
CA GLY A 72 13.75 -12.63 1.60
C GLY A 72 13.88 -13.83 2.52
N ASP A 73 13.76 -13.61 3.82
CA ASP A 73 14.03 -14.59 4.87
C ASP A 73 13.05 -15.78 4.79
N ALA A 74 13.59 -16.99 4.92
CA ALA A 74 12.82 -18.22 4.89
C ALA A 74 11.70 -18.26 5.95
N ARG A 75 11.88 -17.60 7.09
CA ARG A 75 10.84 -17.45 8.11
C ARG A 75 9.55 -16.89 7.51
N TYR A 76 9.65 -15.79 6.75
CA TYR A 76 8.48 -15.12 6.18
C TYR A 76 7.91 -15.85 4.98
N THR A 77 8.77 -16.40 4.11
CA THR A 77 8.27 -17.17 2.96
C THR A 77 7.52 -18.43 3.43
N ASN A 78 8.03 -19.14 4.43
CA ASN A 78 7.34 -20.29 5.02
C ASN A 78 6.02 -19.89 5.69
N ARG A 79 6.05 -18.80 6.46
CA ARG A 79 4.85 -18.30 7.16
C ARG A 79 3.74 -17.90 6.18
N PHE A 80 4.07 -17.16 5.13
CA PHE A 80 3.08 -16.75 4.13
C PHE A 80 2.62 -17.90 3.23
N SER A 81 3.49 -18.88 2.92
CA SER A 81 3.07 -20.13 2.25
C SER A 81 2.04 -20.90 3.07
N TRP A 82 2.30 -21.03 4.37
CA TRP A 82 1.35 -21.66 5.28
C TRP A 82 0.02 -20.88 5.32
N ALA A 83 0.08 -19.56 5.42
CA ALA A 83 -1.10 -18.73 5.49
C ALA A 83 -1.94 -18.75 4.19
N GLU A 84 -1.30 -18.82 3.02
CA GLU A 84 -2.00 -18.99 1.74
C GLU A 84 -2.82 -20.29 1.71
N GLN A 85 -2.29 -21.36 2.29
CA GLN A 85 -3.03 -22.63 2.42
C GLN A 85 -4.19 -22.52 3.42
N GLN A 86 -3.98 -21.87 4.58
CA GLN A 86 -5.01 -21.71 5.61
C GLN A 86 -6.15 -20.78 5.19
N TYR A 87 -5.81 -19.72 4.45
CA TYR A 87 -6.77 -18.68 4.04
C TYR A 87 -6.99 -18.72 2.52
N HIS A 88 -7.21 -19.94 2.00
CA HIS A 88 -7.44 -20.18 0.58
C HIS A 88 -8.48 -19.20 -0.01
N GLY A 89 -8.18 -18.61 -1.17
CA GLY A 89 -9.03 -17.61 -1.82
C GLY A 89 -9.02 -16.21 -1.19
N ARG A 90 -8.35 -16.04 -0.03
CA ARG A 90 -8.24 -14.75 0.66
C ARG A 90 -6.80 -14.28 0.87
N MET A 91 -5.82 -15.17 0.80
CA MET A 91 -4.41 -14.81 0.85
C MET A 91 -3.65 -15.41 -0.32
N ALA A 92 -2.71 -14.62 -0.85
CA ALA A 92 -1.78 -15.06 -1.90
C ALA A 92 -0.37 -14.55 -1.61
N ALA A 93 0.63 -15.39 -1.79
CA ALA A 93 2.04 -15.04 -1.64
C ALA A 93 2.84 -15.48 -2.89
N ARG A 94 3.68 -14.57 -3.39
CA ARG A 94 4.56 -14.82 -4.55
C ARG A 94 5.99 -14.45 -4.18
N PHE A 95 6.87 -15.43 -4.23
CA PHE A 95 8.27 -15.29 -3.80
C PHE A 95 9.18 -15.11 -5.01
N ALA A 96 9.05 -13.94 -5.63
CA ALA A 96 9.79 -13.59 -6.84
C ALA A 96 10.09 -12.08 -6.90
N MET A 97 11.06 -11.70 -7.73
CA MET A 97 11.23 -10.34 -8.23
C MET A 97 10.48 -10.22 -9.55
N ASP A 98 9.20 -9.86 -9.46
CA ASP A 98 8.31 -9.75 -10.62
C ASP A 98 7.77 -8.31 -10.74
N HIS A 99 8.39 -7.54 -11.63
CA HIS A 99 7.98 -6.16 -11.89
C HIS A 99 6.59 -6.05 -12.50
N ALA A 100 6.20 -7.00 -13.37
CA ALA A 100 4.88 -6.97 -13.99
C ALA A 100 3.79 -7.22 -12.94
N LEU A 101 3.98 -8.23 -12.08
CA LEU A 101 3.06 -8.50 -10.99
C LEU A 101 3.03 -7.34 -9.98
N ALA A 102 4.17 -6.71 -9.67
CA ALA A 102 4.21 -5.54 -8.79
C ALA A 102 3.32 -4.40 -9.31
N HIS A 103 3.38 -4.09 -10.62
CA HIS A 103 2.51 -3.08 -11.22
C HIS A 103 1.03 -3.48 -11.18
N LYS A 104 0.72 -4.74 -11.42
CA LYS A 104 -0.65 -5.26 -11.28
C LYS A 104 -1.15 -5.13 -9.83
N MET A 105 -0.28 -5.39 -8.83
CA MET A 105 -0.61 -5.23 -7.41
C MET A 105 -0.85 -3.77 -7.05
N TYR A 106 0.00 -2.84 -7.48
CA TYR A 106 -0.25 -1.40 -7.28
C TYR A 106 -1.56 -0.95 -7.95
N ALA A 107 -1.88 -1.45 -9.14
CA ALA A 107 -3.08 -1.06 -9.85
C ALA A 107 -4.36 -1.70 -9.31
N GLY A 108 -4.29 -2.94 -8.84
CA GLY A 108 -5.46 -3.73 -8.43
C GLY A 108 -5.78 -3.68 -6.94
N ALA A 109 -4.82 -3.33 -6.07
CA ALA A 109 -5.08 -3.26 -4.63
C ALA A 109 -5.93 -2.04 -4.24
N ASP A 110 -6.64 -2.15 -3.13
CA ASP A 110 -7.29 -1.02 -2.46
C ASP A 110 -6.32 -0.33 -1.51
N PHE A 111 -5.52 -1.11 -0.79
CA PHE A 111 -4.54 -0.62 0.16
C PHE A 111 -3.16 -1.19 -0.09
N PHE A 112 -2.14 -0.43 0.29
CA PHE A 112 -0.75 -0.82 0.21
C PHE A 112 -0.09 -0.70 1.59
N LEU A 113 0.30 -1.83 2.20
CA LEU A 113 0.82 -1.88 3.56
C LEU A 113 2.35 -1.80 3.59
N MET A 114 2.90 -0.83 4.32
CA MET A 114 4.34 -0.65 4.57
C MET A 114 4.63 -0.36 6.04
N PRO A 115 4.69 -1.39 6.91
CA PRO A 115 4.92 -1.22 8.35
C PRO A 115 6.41 -1.15 8.71
N SER A 116 7.23 -0.58 7.85
CA SER A 116 8.69 -0.64 7.92
C SER A 116 9.26 -0.18 9.26
N LEU A 117 10.25 -0.89 9.79
CA LEU A 117 11.03 -0.48 10.97
C LEU A 117 11.78 0.82 10.68
N PHE A 118 12.38 0.91 9.51
CA PHE A 118 12.94 2.15 8.96
C PHE A 118 12.85 2.13 7.43
N GLU A 119 12.62 3.31 6.85
CA GLU A 119 12.49 3.50 5.40
C GLU A 119 13.03 4.88 5.02
N PRO A 120 14.31 4.98 4.60
CA PRO A 120 14.93 6.29 4.36
C PRO A 120 14.19 7.14 3.34
N CYS A 121 13.71 6.55 2.27
CA CYS A 121 12.92 7.22 1.23
C CYS A 121 11.59 6.49 1.01
N GLY A 122 11.66 5.25 0.51
CA GLY A 122 10.51 4.49 0.03
C GLY A 122 10.04 4.98 -1.35
N LEU A 123 9.87 4.05 -2.28
CA LEU A 123 9.28 4.33 -3.59
C LEU A 123 7.90 3.72 -3.72
N SER A 124 7.68 2.57 -3.08
CA SER A 124 6.47 1.79 -3.24
C SER A 124 5.21 2.53 -2.79
N GLN A 125 5.26 3.34 -1.73
CA GLN A 125 4.14 4.17 -1.30
C GLN A 125 3.80 5.27 -2.32
N MET A 126 4.80 5.90 -2.93
CA MET A 126 4.59 6.92 -3.95
C MET A 126 4.02 6.30 -5.23
N ILE A 127 4.53 5.12 -5.61
CA ILE A 127 3.97 4.34 -6.73
C ILE A 127 2.52 3.96 -6.42
N SER A 128 2.22 3.44 -5.22
CA SER A 128 0.86 3.07 -4.83
C SER A 128 -0.09 4.27 -4.88
N LEU A 129 0.32 5.43 -4.37
CA LEU A 129 -0.43 6.68 -4.47
C LEU A 129 -0.73 7.02 -5.93
N ARG A 130 0.27 6.95 -6.82
CA ARG A 130 0.09 7.23 -8.25
C ARG A 130 -0.90 6.29 -8.93
N TYR A 131 -1.01 5.05 -8.46
CA TYR A 131 -2.01 4.08 -8.89
C TYR A 131 -3.36 4.18 -8.15
N GLY A 132 -3.56 5.20 -7.30
CA GLY A 132 -4.79 5.36 -6.51
C GLY A 132 -5.00 4.20 -5.53
N THR A 133 -3.93 3.59 -5.07
CA THR A 133 -3.94 2.58 -4.01
C THR A 133 -3.52 3.25 -2.72
N VAL A 134 -4.41 3.24 -1.72
CA VAL A 134 -4.25 4.03 -0.49
C VAL A 134 -3.19 3.38 0.42
N PRO A 135 -2.10 4.08 0.77
CA PRO A 135 -1.07 3.51 1.62
C PRO A 135 -1.51 3.46 3.09
N ILE A 136 -1.10 2.37 3.76
CA ILE A 136 -1.12 2.21 5.22
C ILE A 136 0.33 2.05 5.64
N VAL A 137 0.92 3.03 6.34
CA VAL A 137 2.35 3.03 6.60
C VAL A 137 2.69 3.36 8.04
N ARG A 138 3.87 2.93 8.50
CA ARG A 138 4.44 3.47 9.73
C ARG A 138 5.10 4.82 9.46
N GLU A 139 4.96 5.76 10.39
CA GLU A 139 5.56 7.10 10.30
C GLU A 139 7.07 7.04 10.56
N THR A 140 7.84 6.73 9.51
CA THR A 140 9.30 6.67 9.57
C THR A 140 9.93 7.15 8.27
N GLY A 141 10.97 7.98 8.34
CA GLY A 141 11.71 8.51 7.19
C GLY A 141 10.78 9.00 6.08
N GLY A 142 11.08 8.66 4.83
CA GLY A 142 10.29 9.10 3.67
C GLY A 142 8.83 8.65 3.65
N LEU A 143 8.45 7.63 4.43
CA LEU A 143 7.03 7.28 4.56
C LEU A 143 6.27 8.39 5.31
N ARG A 144 6.86 8.97 6.37
CA ARG A 144 6.27 10.08 7.10
C ARG A 144 6.18 11.35 6.25
N ASP A 145 7.15 11.56 5.35
CA ASP A 145 7.21 12.76 4.52
C ASP A 145 6.20 12.72 3.37
N THR A 146 5.84 11.52 2.90
CA THR A 146 5.02 11.34 1.69
C THR A 146 3.59 10.86 1.97
N VAL A 147 3.33 10.27 3.13
CA VAL A 147 2.01 9.78 3.52
C VAL A 147 1.53 10.47 4.79
N LEU A 148 0.49 11.27 4.63
CA LEU A 148 -0.18 11.96 5.74
C LEU A 148 -1.45 11.20 6.12
N SER A 149 -1.62 10.94 7.42
CA SER A 149 -2.82 10.25 7.91
C SER A 149 -4.07 11.06 7.62
N TYR A 150 -5.11 10.40 7.13
CA TYR A 150 -6.40 11.05 6.97
C TYR A 150 -6.92 11.56 8.31
N ASN A 151 -7.29 12.84 8.34
CA ASN A 151 -7.88 13.50 9.48
C ASN A 151 -9.36 13.79 9.17
N GLU A 152 -10.27 13.24 9.97
CA GLU A 152 -11.71 13.34 9.77
C GLU A 152 -12.28 14.75 10.02
N PHE A 153 -11.57 15.58 10.78
CA PHE A 153 -11.99 16.96 11.10
C PHE A 153 -11.55 17.94 10.00
N SER A 154 -10.25 17.95 9.67
CA SER A 154 -9.72 18.85 8.62
C SER A 154 -9.96 18.30 7.21
N LYS A 155 -10.31 17.02 7.08
CA LYS A 155 -10.42 16.27 5.81
C LYS A 155 -9.11 16.17 5.04
N ASP A 156 -7.96 16.45 5.67
CA ASP A 156 -6.63 16.33 5.07
C ASP A 156 -6.12 14.88 5.07
N GLY A 157 -4.98 14.66 4.38
CA GLY A 157 -4.32 13.37 4.29
C GLY A 157 -4.47 12.68 2.92
N ASN A 158 -3.63 11.67 2.70
CA ASN A 158 -3.60 10.86 1.49
C ASN A 158 -3.44 9.36 1.76
N GLY A 159 -3.49 8.95 3.06
CA GLY A 159 -3.36 7.57 3.48
C GLY A 159 -3.71 7.39 4.96
N PHE A 160 -3.25 6.29 5.53
CA PHE A 160 -3.41 5.98 6.96
C PHE A 160 -2.04 5.69 7.57
N THR A 161 -1.78 6.19 8.79
CA THR A 161 -0.46 6.04 9.40
C THR A 161 -0.55 5.61 10.86
N PHE A 162 0.49 4.95 11.34
CA PHE A 162 0.71 4.64 12.75
C PHE A 162 2.15 4.99 13.15
N LEU A 163 2.37 5.39 14.40
CA LEU A 163 3.65 5.92 14.87
C LEU A 163 4.55 4.81 15.46
N ASN A 164 4.02 4.07 16.43
CA ASN A 164 4.81 3.10 17.19
C ASN A 164 5.10 1.85 16.36
N TYR A 165 6.33 1.29 16.47
CA TYR A 165 6.64 -0.01 15.88
C TYR A 165 5.98 -1.11 16.72
N ASN A 166 4.68 -1.28 16.52
CA ASN A 166 3.83 -2.17 17.30
C ASN A 166 2.75 -2.81 16.42
N ALA A 167 2.59 -4.13 16.54
CA ALA A 167 1.67 -4.90 15.72
C ALA A 167 0.20 -4.52 15.95
N HIS A 168 -0.20 -4.22 17.18
CA HIS A 168 -1.58 -3.83 17.49
C HIS A 168 -1.88 -2.39 17.03
N ASP A 169 -0.91 -1.47 17.10
CA ASP A 169 -1.08 -0.12 16.52
C ASP A 169 -1.29 -0.23 15.01
N MET A 170 -0.49 -1.05 14.32
CA MET A 170 -0.68 -1.36 12.90
C MET A 170 -2.06 -1.94 12.63
N LEU A 171 -2.48 -2.95 13.40
CA LEU A 171 -3.78 -3.61 13.24
C LEU A 171 -4.94 -2.62 13.42
N ASN A 172 -4.86 -1.73 14.42
CA ASN A 172 -5.88 -0.72 14.66
C ASN A 172 -6.01 0.24 13.47
N VAL A 173 -4.90 0.62 12.86
CA VAL A 173 -4.93 1.48 11.67
C VAL A 173 -5.44 0.72 10.44
N ILE A 174 -5.10 -0.56 10.29
CA ILE A 174 -5.71 -1.41 9.25
C ILE A 174 -7.22 -1.44 9.44
N ARG A 175 -7.73 -1.72 10.63
CA ARG A 175 -9.17 -1.74 10.95
C ARG A 175 -9.83 -0.40 10.61
N ARG A 176 -9.22 0.70 11.02
CA ARG A 176 -9.70 2.05 10.66
C ARG A 176 -9.80 2.21 9.14
N ALA A 177 -8.78 1.84 8.38
CA ALA A 177 -8.81 1.92 6.91
C ALA A 177 -9.92 1.06 6.30
N LEU A 178 -10.13 -0.15 6.83
CA LEU A 178 -11.20 -1.06 6.41
C LEU A 178 -12.60 -0.50 6.72
N ASP A 179 -12.77 0.16 7.86
CA ASP A 179 -14.04 0.82 8.22
C ASP A 179 -14.36 1.96 7.24
N TYR A 180 -13.37 2.78 6.87
CA TYR A 180 -13.55 3.79 5.84
C TYR A 180 -13.88 3.17 4.47
N TYR A 181 -13.23 2.08 4.10
CA TYR A 181 -13.51 1.38 2.85
C TYR A 181 -14.96 0.88 2.78
N ARG A 182 -15.51 0.38 3.89
CA ARG A 182 -16.86 -0.20 3.97
C ARG A 182 -17.94 0.87 4.09
N GLN A 183 -17.70 1.92 4.88
CA GLN A 183 -18.73 2.85 5.31
C GLN A 183 -18.61 4.24 4.67
N HIS A 184 -17.42 4.63 4.17
CA HIS A 184 -17.09 5.96 3.70
C HIS A 184 -16.35 5.91 2.35
N LYS A 185 -17.02 5.36 1.33
CA LYS A 185 -16.42 5.21 -0.02
C LYS A 185 -16.02 6.54 -0.65
N ASP A 186 -16.69 7.62 -0.29
CA ASP A 186 -16.35 9.00 -0.67
C ASP A 186 -14.98 9.43 -0.14
N VAL A 187 -14.65 9.08 1.10
CA VAL A 187 -13.33 9.34 1.69
C VAL A 187 -12.25 8.54 0.96
N ILE A 188 -12.48 7.25 0.71
CA ILE A 188 -11.52 6.44 -0.06
C ILE A 188 -11.30 7.04 -1.45
N ALA A 189 -12.35 7.44 -2.16
CA ALA A 189 -12.24 8.10 -3.46
C ALA A 189 -11.46 9.43 -3.38
N LEU A 190 -11.65 10.21 -2.31
CA LEU A 190 -10.88 11.43 -2.05
C LEU A 190 -9.39 11.13 -1.85
N LEU A 191 -9.03 10.11 -1.04
CA LEU A 191 -7.65 9.72 -0.80
C LEU A 191 -6.98 9.19 -2.08
N GLN A 192 -7.69 8.39 -2.87
CA GLN A 192 -7.24 7.92 -4.17
C GLN A 192 -6.93 9.09 -5.11
N LYS A 193 -7.85 10.04 -5.21
CA LYS A 193 -7.68 11.23 -6.04
C LYS A 193 -6.44 12.02 -5.62
N ARG A 194 -6.29 12.34 -4.34
CA ARG A 194 -5.14 13.08 -3.81
C ARG A 194 -3.82 12.36 -4.07
N GLY A 195 -3.79 11.06 -3.86
CA GLY A 195 -2.62 10.24 -4.17
C GLY A 195 -2.22 10.33 -5.63
N MET A 196 -3.18 10.21 -6.55
CA MET A 196 -2.93 10.25 -7.99
C MET A 196 -2.56 11.66 -8.51
N GLU A 197 -3.02 12.72 -7.86
CA GLU A 197 -2.73 14.12 -8.20
C GLU A 197 -1.40 14.60 -7.57
N GLY A 198 -0.86 13.90 -6.58
CA GLY A 198 0.42 14.23 -5.96
C GLY A 198 1.57 14.20 -6.97
N ASP A 199 2.43 15.22 -6.91
CA ASP A 199 3.63 15.30 -7.75
C ASP A 199 4.87 14.77 -7.00
N TYR A 200 5.22 13.52 -7.30
CA TYR A 200 6.41 12.85 -6.78
C TYR A 200 7.51 12.72 -7.86
N SER A 201 7.49 13.60 -8.88
CA SER A 201 8.43 13.56 -10.00
C SER A 201 9.81 14.08 -9.63
N TRP A 202 10.80 13.62 -10.38
CA TRP A 202 12.14 14.19 -10.31
C TRP A 202 12.19 15.67 -10.68
N THR A 203 11.29 16.15 -11.54
CA THR A 203 11.18 17.58 -11.90
C THR A 203 10.81 18.42 -10.68
N HIS A 204 9.85 17.94 -9.89
CA HIS A 204 9.49 18.61 -8.62
C HIS A 204 10.68 18.63 -7.65
N SER A 205 11.30 17.48 -7.40
CA SER A 205 12.45 17.38 -6.49
C SER A 205 13.63 18.24 -6.95
N ALA A 206 13.95 18.24 -8.25
CA ALA A 206 15.00 19.10 -8.81
C ALA A 206 14.71 20.59 -8.59
N GLY A 207 13.44 21.00 -8.72
CA GLY A 207 13.03 22.38 -8.41
C GLY A 207 13.30 22.79 -6.97
N GLU A 208 13.07 21.88 -6.00
CA GLU A 208 13.39 22.14 -4.59
C GLU A 208 14.91 22.28 -4.37
N TYR A 209 15.73 21.43 -5.00
CA TYR A 209 17.20 21.58 -4.96
C TYR A 209 17.68 22.90 -5.55
N VAL A 210 17.09 23.36 -6.68
CA VAL A 210 17.42 24.67 -7.27
C VAL A 210 17.14 25.79 -6.27
N LYS A 211 16.01 25.80 -5.60
CA LYS A 211 15.68 26.81 -4.56
C LYS A 211 16.73 26.83 -3.43
N ILE A 212 17.20 25.67 -2.99
CA ILE A 212 18.25 25.58 -1.97
C ILE A 212 19.54 26.21 -2.51
N TYR A 213 19.99 25.86 -3.71
CA TYR A 213 21.20 26.44 -4.31
C TYR A 213 21.09 27.96 -4.48
N GLU A 214 19.96 28.45 -4.97
CA GLU A 214 19.73 29.89 -5.10
C GLU A 214 19.77 30.64 -3.76
N SER A 215 19.28 30.02 -2.70
CA SER A 215 19.33 30.61 -1.36
C SER A 215 20.76 30.74 -0.82
N LEU A 216 21.64 29.79 -1.15
CA LEU A 216 23.06 29.81 -0.76
C LEU A 216 23.90 30.81 -1.57
N ILE A 217 23.51 31.12 -2.81
CA ILE A 217 24.22 32.11 -3.64
C ILE A 217 23.86 33.55 -3.23
N LYS A 218 22.66 33.76 -2.70
CA LYS A 218 22.15 35.06 -2.26
C LYS A 218 22.55 35.45 -0.81
N ALA A 219 23.14 34.51 -0.07
CA ALA A 219 23.65 34.71 1.28
C ALA A 219 25.12 35.13 1.26
#